data_5504c483c81db2b7d1d958fa50a19bee
#
_entry.id   5504c483c81db2b7d1d958fa50a19bee
#
_cell.length_a   1.000
_cell.length_b   1.000
_cell.length_c   1.000
_cell.angle_alpha   90.00
_cell.angle_beta   90.00
_cell.angle_gamma   90.00
#
_symmetry.space_group_name_H-M   'P 1'
#
loop_
_entity.id
_entity.type
_entity.pdbx_description
1 polymer ?
#
loop_
_entity_poly.entity_id
_entity_poly.type
_entity_poly.pdbx_seq_one_letter_code
_entity_poly.pdbx_strand_id
1 'polypeptide(L)'
;LPDEEDRKLVGKSAALKEAQIDELSKLPLGVAAVYQNEWPEAVLCKIEAYPMPENAVYHKPSKMPHEINAEFVFGQLAVGKELEPLSISEMEQLKLWLKRHETVLKPEDDRYLERVFAGGELDVAKTRKAVFDFFGGIGTVVDYCAAAKKSLTPRKEFLEQLQGQYGLKAAAADWVLNSVISMGMSLNPDAKAVDNLRTNFEQQGGRVL
;
A
#
# COMPACT_ATOMS: atom_id res chain seq x y z
N LEU A 1 3.60 -30.05 1.75
CA LEU A 1 3.09 -29.70 0.41
C LEU A 1 2.29 -30.90 -0.10
N PRO A 2 0.97 -30.79 -0.30
CA PRO A 2 0.12 -31.93 -0.69
C PRO A 2 0.31 -32.30 -2.18
N ASP A 3 0.66 -31.35 -3.04
CA ASP A 3 0.80 -31.57 -4.47
C ASP A 3 2.22 -32.02 -4.85
N GLU A 4 2.32 -33.00 -5.76
CA GLU A 4 3.59 -33.54 -6.24
C GLU A 4 4.33 -32.53 -7.13
N GLU A 5 3.60 -31.78 -7.96
CA GLU A 5 4.20 -30.78 -8.84
C GLU A 5 4.77 -29.61 -8.03
N ASP A 6 4.04 -29.15 -7.02
CA ASP A 6 4.51 -28.11 -6.09
C ASP A 6 5.76 -28.57 -5.32
N ARG A 7 5.79 -29.83 -4.85
CA ARG A 7 6.99 -30.40 -4.19
C ARG A 7 8.19 -30.42 -5.10
N LYS A 8 8.01 -30.81 -6.37
CA LYS A 8 9.09 -30.83 -7.37
C LYS A 8 9.62 -29.43 -7.66
N LEU A 9 8.71 -28.45 -7.80
CA LEU A 9 9.08 -27.05 -8.07
C LEU A 9 9.88 -26.45 -6.91
N VAL A 10 9.35 -26.57 -5.69
CA VAL A 10 9.98 -26.04 -4.47
C VAL A 10 11.28 -26.80 -4.16
N GLY A 11 11.28 -28.13 -4.28
CA GLY A 11 12.45 -28.96 -4.03
C GLY A 11 13.61 -28.64 -4.97
N LYS A 12 13.34 -28.41 -6.27
CA LYS A 12 14.36 -27.97 -7.24
C LYS A 12 14.92 -26.59 -6.90
N SER A 13 14.07 -25.68 -6.45
CA SER A 13 14.50 -24.34 -6.00
C SER A 13 15.38 -24.38 -4.76
N ALA A 14 15.21 -25.41 -3.92
CA ALA A 14 16.03 -25.68 -2.73
C ALA A 14 17.23 -26.61 -3.03
N ALA A 15 17.60 -26.80 -4.27
CA ALA A 15 18.69 -27.67 -4.72
C ALA A 15 18.58 -29.14 -4.25
N LEU A 16 17.36 -29.63 -3.98
CA LEU A 16 17.12 -31.01 -3.59
C LEU A 16 17.18 -31.96 -4.79
N LYS A 17 17.73 -33.16 -4.58
CA LYS A 17 17.68 -34.25 -5.53
C LYS A 17 16.30 -34.90 -5.55
N GLU A 18 15.92 -35.56 -6.65
CA GLU A 18 14.59 -36.19 -6.79
C GLU A 18 14.24 -37.12 -5.62
N ALA A 19 15.17 -37.97 -5.20
CA ALA A 19 14.96 -38.83 -4.03
C ALA A 19 14.70 -38.06 -2.73
N GLN A 20 15.29 -36.89 -2.55
CA GLN A 20 15.06 -36.02 -1.40
C GLN A 20 13.71 -35.33 -1.48
N ILE A 21 13.26 -34.98 -2.69
CA ILE A 21 11.93 -34.40 -2.92
C ILE A 21 10.82 -35.40 -2.54
N ASP A 22 11.00 -36.68 -2.89
CA ASP A 22 10.06 -37.72 -2.52
C ASP A 22 9.99 -37.94 -0.99
N GLU A 23 11.13 -37.84 -0.30
CA GLU A 23 11.21 -37.92 1.16
C GLU A 23 10.52 -36.74 1.89
N LEU A 24 10.39 -35.57 1.26
CA LEU A 24 9.70 -34.42 1.85
C LEU A 24 8.26 -34.76 2.26
N SER A 25 7.57 -35.61 1.49
CA SER A 25 6.19 -36.03 1.79
C SER A 25 6.10 -36.93 3.01
N LYS A 26 7.21 -37.54 3.44
CA LYS A 26 7.28 -38.50 4.54
C LYS A 26 7.82 -37.88 5.83
N LEU A 27 8.18 -36.60 5.79
CA LEU A 27 8.70 -35.91 6.97
C LEU A 27 7.65 -35.92 8.09
N PRO A 28 8.02 -36.29 9.31
CA PRO A 28 7.11 -36.23 10.44
C PRO A 28 6.73 -34.81 10.78
N LEU A 29 5.60 -34.65 11.48
CA LEU A 29 5.14 -33.34 11.94
C LEU A 29 6.23 -32.64 12.77
N GLY A 30 6.48 -31.37 12.48
CA GLY A 30 7.52 -30.58 13.16
C GLY A 30 8.94 -30.76 12.60
N VAL A 31 9.11 -31.49 11.49
CA VAL A 31 10.36 -31.53 10.74
C VAL A 31 10.22 -30.82 9.42
N ALA A 32 11.17 -29.94 9.11
CA ALA A 32 11.22 -29.20 7.86
C ALA A 32 12.60 -29.27 7.22
N ALA A 33 12.64 -29.30 5.88
CA ALA A 33 13.88 -29.07 5.14
C ALA A 33 14.07 -27.57 4.98
N VAL A 34 15.20 -27.05 5.43
CA VAL A 34 15.56 -25.63 5.35
C VAL A 34 16.73 -25.47 4.39
N TYR A 35 16.63 -24.53 3.49
CA TYR A 35 17.68 -24.20 2.52
C TYR A 35 17.90 -22.68 2.46
N GLN A 36 19.15 -22.29 2.35
CA GLN A 36 19.57 -20.92 2.11
C GLN A 36 20.54 -20.88 0.94
N ASN A 37 20.50 -19.83 0.12
CA ASN A 37 21.23 -19.74 -1.16
C ASN A 37 22.75 -20.00 -1.08
N GLU A 38 23.38 -19.83 0.07
CA GLU A 38 24.82 -20.06 0.28
C GLU A 38 25.12 -21.44 0.87
N TRP A 39 24.09 -22.25 1.11
CA TRP A 39 24.30 -23.58 1.67
C TRP A 39 24.53 -24.63 0.56
N PRO A 40 25.47 -25.56 0.75
CA PRO A 40 25.73 -26.62 -0.24
C PRO A 40 24.57 -27.62 -0.34
N GLU A 41 23.79 -27.80 0.73
CA GLU A 41 22.64 -28.72 0.79
C GLU A 41 21.57 -28.20 1.77
N ALA A 42 20.33 -28.67 1.57
CA ALA A 42 19.27 -28.44 2.52
C ALA A 42 19.47 -29.25 3.81
N VAL A 43 19.16 -28.66 4.95
CA VAL A 43 19.29 -29.27 6.28
C VAL A 43 17.93 -29.60 6.83
N LEU A 44 17.76 -30.81 7.39
CA LEU A 44 16.55 -31.19 8.10
C LEU A 44 16.58 -30.57 9.53
N CYS A 45 15.62 -29.71 9.81
CA CYS A 45 15.46 -29.06 11.10
C CYS A 45 14.24 -29.62 11.82
N LYS A 46 14.42 -30.07 13.05
CA LYS A 46 13.31 -30.40 13.93
C LYS A 46 12.88 -29.11 14.64
N ILE A 47 11.65 -28.70 14.40
CA ILE A 47 11.03 -27.54 15.03
C ILE A 47 10.31 -28.07 16.29
N GLU A 48 10.79 -27.67 17.44
CA GLU A 48 10.09 -28.00 18.70
C GLU A 48 8.77 -27.24 18.76
N ALA A 49 7.69 -27.95 19.12
CA ALA A 49 6.42 -27.30 19.33
C ALA A 49 6.56 -26.28 20.45
N TYR A 50 6.37 -25.01 20.15
CA TYR A 50 6.32 -23.98 21.19
C TYR A 50 5.11 -24.28 22.08
N PRO A 51 5.29 -24.44 23.40
CA PRO A 51 4.16 -24.67 24.29
C PRO A 51 3.24 -23.46 24.24
N MET A 52 2.08 -23.62 23.61
CA MET A 52 1.06 -22.57 23.58
C MET A 52 0.62 -22.32 25.03
N PRO A 53 0.62 -21.06 25.50
CA PRO A 53 0.03 -20.72 26.78
C PRO A 53 -1.43 -21.21 26.82
N GLU A 54 -1.89 -21.75 27.95
CA GLU A 54 -3.28 -22.26 28.10
C GLU A 54 -4.35 -21.23 27.73
N ASN A 55 -3.99 -19.94 27.73
CA ASN A 55 -4.85 -18.82 27.37
C ASN A 55 -4.51 -18.18 25.99
N ALA A 56 -3.72 -18.87 25.16
CA ALA A 56 -3.47 -18.37 23.82
C ALA A 56 -4.78 -18.36 23.01
N VAL A 57 -5.37 -17.20 22.89
CA VAL A 57 -6.47 -17.00 21.94
C VAL A 57 -5.86 -17.09 20.54
N TYR A 58 -6.15 -18.20 19.86
CA TYR A 58 -5.81 -18.34 18.46
C TYR A 58 -6.66 -17.32 17.69
N HIS A 59 -6.09 -16.16 17.44
CA HIS A 59 -6.68 -15.23 16.50
C HIS A 59 -6.54 -15.86 15.12
N LYS A 60 -7.59 -16.59 14.73
CA LYS A 60 -7.76 -17.00 13.35
C LYS A 60 -7.62 -15.70 12.53
N PRO A 61 -6.69 -15.60 11.57
CA PRO A 61 -6.62 -14.41 10.74
C PRO A 61 -8.02 -14.24 10.12
N SER A 62 -8.75 -13.26 10.61
CA SER A 62 -10.17 -13.07 10.27
C SER A 62 -10.35 -12.52 8.87
N LYS A 63 -9.28 -12.24 8.18
CA LYS A 63 -9.30 -11.67 6.82
C LYS A 63 -8.18 -12.30 6.01
N MET A 64 -8.48 -12.61 4.74
CA MET A 64 -7.44 -12.88 3.76
C MET A 64 -6.44 -11.73 3.78
N PRO A 65 -5.12 -12.00 3.60
CA PRO A 65 -4.15 -10.93 3.49
C PRO A 65 -4.64 -9.95 2.42
N HIS A 66 -4.85 -8.69 2.81
CA HIS A 66 -5.24 -7.66 1.87
C HIS A 66 -4.05 -7.40 0.95
N GLU A 67 -4.32 -7.36 -0.33
CA GLU A 67 -3.33 -6.87 -1.27
C GLU A 67 -3.07 -5.38 -0.96
N ILE A 68 -1.84 -5.06 -0.57
CA ILE A 68 -1.44 -3.68 -0.31
C ILE A 68 -1.25 -2.98 -1.65
N ASN A 69 -2.22 -2.17 -1.99
CA ASN A 69 -2.24 -1.36 -3.21
C ASN A 69 -2.70 0.07 -2.88
N ALA A 70 -2.78 0.91 -3.90
CA ALA A 70 -3.21 2.30 -3.73
C ALA A 70 -4.59 2.42 -3.06
N GLU A 71 -5.54 1.58 -3.44
CA GLU A 71 -6.88 1.59 -2.86
C GLU A 71 -6.86 1.26 -1.37
N PHE A 72 -6.05 0.28 -0.94
CA PHE A 72 -5.91 -0.04 0.47
C PHE A 72 -5.34 1.14 1.25
N VAL A 73 -4.20 1.70 0.78
CA VAL A 73 -3.48 2.78 1.47
C VAL A 73 -4.34 4.04 1.56
N PHE A 74 -4.82 4.53 0.42
CA PHE A 74 -5.55 5.81 0.38
C PHE A 74 -7.01 5.67 0.79
N GLY A 75 -7.61 4.49 0.61
CA GLY A 75 -8.94 4.19 1.12
C GLY A 75 -9.01 4.22 2.65
N GLN A 76 -8.00 3.70 3.33
CA GLN A 76 -7.90 3.77 4.79
C GLN A 76 -7.73 5.23 5.27
N LEU A 77 -6.85 5.99 4.63
CA LEU A 77 -6.62 7.40 4.94
C LEU A 77 -7.87 8.27 4.69
N ALA A 78 -8.64 7.95 3.64
CA ALA A 78 -9.87 8.68 3.29
C ALA A 78 -10.99 8.52 4.34
N VAL A 79 -11.06 7.38 5.01
CA VAL A 79 -12.12 7.10 6.00
C VAL A 79 -11.85 7.81 7.32
N GLY A 80 -10.61 8.27 7.59
CA GLY A 80 -10.24 9.01 8.81
C GLY A 80 -10.41 8.21 10.10
N LYS A 81 -10.50 6.88 10.01
CA LYS A 81 -10.57 6.00 11.18
C LYS A 81 -9.14 5.70 11.66
N GLU A 82 -9.04 5.32 12.94
CA GLU A 82 -7.81 4.70 13.44
C GLU A 82 -7.44 3.53 12.55
N LEU A 83 -6.21 3.58 12.03
CA LEU A 83 -5.71 2.53 11.14
C LEU A 83 -5.35 1.31 11.99
N GLU A 84 -5.88 0.15 11.65
CA GLU A 84 -5.40 -1.11 12.23
C GLU A 84 -3.93 -1.29 11.81
N PRO A 85 -3.01 -1.59 12.77
CA PRO A 85 -1.61 -1.82 12.45
C PRO A 85 -1.47 -2.94 11.42
N LEU A 86 -0.62 -2.71 10.42
CA LEU A 86 -0.29 -3.72 9.44
C LEU A 86 0.57 -4.83 10.04
N SER A 87 0.36 -6.05 9.61
CA SER A 87 1.27 -7.16 9.89
C SER A 87 2.63 -6.94 9.21
N ILE A 88 3.66 -7.68 9.63
CA ILE A 88 5.01 -7.59 9.06
C ILE A 88 4.97 -7.82 7.54
N SER A 89 4.22 -8.82 7.07
CA SER A 89 4.08 -9.12 5.64
C SER A 89 3.41 -7.99 4.85
N GLU A 90 2.37 -7.37 5.43
CA GLU A 90 1.68 -6.24 4.80
C GLU A 90 2.56 -4.99 4.79
N MET A 91 3.37 -4.77 5.82
CA MET A 91 4.37 -3.68 5.83
C MET A 91 5.43 -3.87 4.74
N GLU A 92 5.89 -5.09 4.49
CA GLU A 92 6.82 -5.37 3.39
C GLU A 92 6.18 -5.10 2.02
N GLN A 93 4.92 -5.49 1.84
CA GLN A 93 4.16 -5.18 0.61
C GLN A 93 3.98 -3.66 0.44
N LEU A 94 3.67 -2.92 1.52
CA LEU A 94 3.57 -1.47 1.50
C LEU A 94 4.90 -0.82 1.06
N LYS A 95 6.03 -1.27 1.64
CA LYS A 95 7.36 -0.79 1.26
C LYS A 95 7.66 -1.03 -0.21
N LEU A 96 7.35 -2.21 -0.72
CA LEU A 96 7.51 -2.53 -2.13
C LEU A 96 6.61 -1.66 -3.02
N TRP A 97 5.39 -1.39 -2.57
CA TRP A 97 4.45 -0.54 -3.31
C TRP A 97 4.92 0.91 -3.32
N LEU A 98 5.31 1.48 -2.18
CA LEU A 98 5.88 2.82 -2.07
C LEU A 98 7.15 2.96 -2.92
N LYS A 99 8.04 1.97 -2.88
CA LYS A 99 9.28 1.95 -3.66
C LYS A 99 9.06 2.02 -5.18
N ARG A 100 7.99 1.42 -5.70
CA ARG A 100 7.63 1.53 -7.13
C ARG A 100 7.23 2.95 -7.54
N HIS A 101 6.91 3.80 -6.58
CA HIS A 101 6.46 5.18 -6.79
C HIS A 101 7.44 6.22 -6.22
N GLU A 102 8.67 5.83 -5.89
CA GLU A 102 9.71 6.66 -5.26
C GLU A 102 10.02 7.97 -6.00
N THR A 103 9.75 8.04 -7.31
CA THR A 103 9.99 9.26 -8.09
C THR A 103 9.12 10.45 -7.65
N VAL A 104 8.08 10.20 -6.87
CA VAL A 104 7.08 11.19 -6.47
C VAL A 104 7.10 11.44 -4.96
N LEU A 105 7.38 10.41 -4.14
CA LEU A 105 7.34 10.51 -2.69
C LEU A 105 8.71 10.90 -2.12
N LYS A 106 8.74 11.94 -1.27
CA LYS A 106 9.95 12.33 -0.56
C LYS A 106 10.28 11.32 0.56
N PRO A 107 11.57 11.09 0.90
CA PRO A 107 11.95 10.12 1.93
C PRO A 107 11.35 10.37 3.32
N GLU A 108 11.03 11.62 3.65
CA GLU A 108 10.36 11.99 4.90
C GLU A 108 8.89 11.58 4.92
N ASP A 109 8.21 11.70 3.77
CA ASP A 109 6.80 11.34 3.62
C ASP A 109 6.62 9.83 3.58
N ASP A 110 7.55 9.12 2.93
CA ASP A 110 7.65 7.66 2.93
C ASP A 110 7.77 7.12 4.36
N ARG A 111 8.75 7.59 5.12
CA ARG A 111 8.93 7.22 6.52
C ARG A 111 7.75 7.58 7.41
N TYR A 112 7.06 8.66 7.09
CA TYR A 112 5.84 9.05 7.83
C TYR A 112 4.71 8.04 7.57
N LEU A 113 4.43 7.71 6.30
CA LEU A 113 3.39 6.75 5.95
C LEU A 113 3.69 5.36 6.50
N GLU A 114 4.94 4.88 6.39
CA GLU A 114 5.36 3.61 6.99
C GLU A 114 5.06 3.57 8.50
N ARG A 115 5.37 4.65 9.23
CA ARG A 115 5.11 4.74 10.67
C ARG A 115 3.62 4.74 10.98
N VAL A 116 2.80 5.47 10.23
CA VAL A 116 1.34 5.51 10.42
C VAL A 116 0.74 4.12 10.21
N PHE A 117 1.14 3.41 9.15
CA PHE A 117 0.67 2.06 8.90
C PHE A 117 1.25 1.00 9.84
N ALA A 118 2.31 1.32 10.58
CA ALA A 118 2.80 0.50 11.70
C ALA A 118 2.03 0.74 13.02
N GLY A 119 0.95 1.52 12.99
CA GLY A 119 0.15 1.84 14.18
C GLY A 119 0.55 3.13 14.89
N GLY A 120 1.33 3.98 14.22
CA GLY A 120 1.66 5.32 14.74
C GLY A 120 0.51 6.32 14.58
N GLU A 121 0.59 7.41 15.32
CA GLU A 121 -0.41 8.48 15.31
C GLU A 121 -0.54 9.12 13.92
N LEU A 122 -1.80 9.30 13.48
CA LEU A 122 -2.16 9.95 12.23
C LEU A 122 -2.16 11.48 12.40
N ASP A 123 -1.21 12.14 11.76
CA ASP A 123 -1.18 13.61 11.64
C ASP A 123 -1.83 13.99 10.31
N VAL A 124 -3.00 14.62 10.37
CA VAL A 124 -3.79 14.97 9.19
C VAL A 124 -3.03 15.90 8.23
N ALA A 125 -2.26 16.87 8.75
CA ALA A 125 -1.51 17.81 7.92
C ALA A 125 -0.36 17.11 7.19
N LYS A 126 0.40 16.25 7.89
CA LYS A 126 1.46 15.44 7.28
C LYS A 126 0.92 14.43 6.28
N THR A 127 -0.22 13.81 6.59
CA THR A 127 -0.87 12.87 5.67
C THR A 127 -1.27 13.55 4.37
N ARG A 128 -1.89 14.72 4.43
CA ARG A 128 -2.26 15.50 3.24
C ARG A 128 -1.04 15.92 2.44
N LYS A 129 0.04 16.31 3.13
CA LYS A 129 1.30 16.67 2.46
C LYS A 129 1.90 15.46 1.74
N ALA A 130 1.99 14.30 2.39
CA ALA A 130 2.50 13.09 1.78
C ALA A 130 1.66 12.67 0.57
N VAL A 131 0.34 12.73 0.67
CA VAL A 131 -0.59 12.47 -0.43
C VAL A 131 -0.38 13.46 -1.57
N PHE A 132 -0.28 14.75 -1.26
CA PHE A 132 -0.01 15.79 -2.24
C PHE A 132 1.28 15.52 -3.03
N ASP A 133 2.39 15.26 -2.34
CA ASP A 133 3.68 15.00 -2.97
C ASP A 133 3.65 13.68 -3.78
N PHE A 134 2.98 12.64 -3.28
CA PHE A 134 2.84 11.36 -3.97
C PHE A 134 2.08 11.46 -5.31
N PHE A 135 1.02 12.27 -5.36
CA PHE A 135 0.22 12.47 -6.57
C PHE A 135 0.70 13.64 -7.44
N GLY A 136 1.99 13.94 -7.43
CA GLY A 136 2.62 14.90 -8.33
C GLY A 136 2.65 16.35 -7.84
N GLY A 137 2.18 16.61 -6.64
CA GLY A 137 2.31 17.91 -6.00
C GLY A 137 1.69 19.06 -6.78
N ILE A 138 2.45 20.16 -6.89
CA ILE A 138 2.00 21.37 -7.61
C ILE A 138 1.78 21.10 -9.12
N GLY A 139 2.49 20.14 -9.69
CA GLY A 139 2.31 19.75 -11.10
C GLY A 139 0.88 19.33 -11.39
N THR A 140 0.31 18.45 -10.58
CA THR A 140 -1.07 17.98 -10.72
C THR A 140 -2.08 19.14 -10.58
N VAL A 141 -1.82 20.11 -9.70
CA VAL A 141 -2.66 21.31 -9.55
C VAL A 141 -2.61 22.17 -10.82
N VAL A 142 -1.42 22.35 -11.38
CA VAL A 142 -1.23 23.10 -12.65
C VAL A 142 -1.96 22.40 -13.79
N ASP A 143 -1.84 21.09 -13.89
CA ASP A 143 -2.52 20.28 -14.91
C ASP A 143 -4.04 20.36 -14.77
N TYR A 144 -4.54 20.30 -13.52
CA TYR A 144 -5.96 20.51 -13.25
C TYR A 144 -6.43 21.90 -13.72
N CYS A 145 -5.69 22.95 -13.37
CA CYS A 145 -6.02 24.33 -13.82
C CYS A 145 -5.98 24.46 -15.35
N ALA A 146 -5.07 23.77 -16.02
CA ALA A 146 -5.00 23.76 -17.47
C ALA A 146 -6.17 23.01 -18.10
N ALA A 147 -6.57 21.88 -17.52
CA ALA A 147 -7.74 21.11 -17.93
C ALA A 147 -9.04 21.89 -17.73
N ALA A 148 -9.17 22.61 -16.60
CA ALA A 148 -10.33 23.43 -16.28
C ALA A 148 -10.59 24.59 -17.27
N LYS A 149 -9.57 24.99 -18.04
CA LYS A 149 -9.73 25.98 -19.13
C LYS A 149 -10.21 25.36 -20.42
N LYS A 150 -10.12 24.03 -20.58
CA LYS A 150 -10.40 23.33 -21.85
C LYS A 150 -11.59 22.39 -21.76
N SER A 151 -11.93 21.93 -20.56
CA SER A 151 -12.99 20.95 -20.30
C SER A 151 -14.06 21.55 -19.39
N LEU A 152 -15.29 21.13 -19.58
CA LEU A 152 -16.39 21.43 -18.66
C LEU A 152 -16.45 20.47 -17.46
N THR A 153 -15.71 19.37 -17.52
CA THR A 153 -15.72 18.29 -16.53
C THR A 153 -14.32 17.85 -16.08
N PRO A 154 -13.37 18.78 -15.82
CA PRO A 154 -11.99 18.43 -15.51
C PRO A 154 -11.92 17.57 -14.24
N ARG A 155 -12.76 17.82 -13.23
CA ARG A 155 -12.78 17.02 -12.02
C ARG A 155 -13.11 15.54 -12.30
N LYS A 156 -14.10 15.28 -13.15
CA LYS A 156 -14.49 13.92 -13.53
C LYS A 156 -13.33 13.22 -14.26
N GLU A 157 -12.67 13.91 -15.18
CA GLU A 157 -11.52 13.37 -15.91
C GLU A 157 -10.36 12.99 -14.99
N PHE A 158 -10.04 13.84 -14.01
CA PHE A 158 -9.01 13.53 -13.02
C PHE A 158 -9.40 12.37 -12.07
N LEU A 159 -10.66 12.27 -11.69
CA LEU A 159 -11.14 11.13 -10.89
C LEU A 159 -11.02 9.82 -11.69
N GLU A 160 -11.43 9.82 -12.95
CA GLU A 160 -11.30 8.66 -13.84
C GLU A 160 -9.82 8.25 -14.04
N GLN A 161 -8.93 9.25 -14.17
CA GLN A 161 -7.49 9.01 -14.25
C GLN A 161 -6.95 8.37 -12.95
N LEU A 162 -7.29 8.90 -11.78
CA LEU A 162 -6.87 8.34 -10.49
C LEU A 162 -7.38 6.91 -10.30
N GLN A 163 -8.64 6.65 -10.68
CA GLN A 163 -9.22 5.31 -10.63
C GLN A 163 -8.52 4.34 -11.59
N GLY A 164 -8.26 4.75 -12.83
CA GLY A 164 -7.62 3.91 -13.84
C GLY A 164 -6.14 3.65 -13.56
N GLN A 165 -5.39 4.68 -13.17
CA GLN A 165 -3.95 4.59 -12.96
C GLN A 165 -3.56 3.88 -11.65
N TYR A 166 -4.32 4.13 -10.58
CA TYR A 166 -3.98 3.65 -9.24
C TYR A 166 -4.96 2.61 -8.69
N GLY A 167 -6.01 2.26 -9.43
CA GLY A 167 -7.04 1.31 -8.98
C GLY A 167 -7.90 1.82 -7.81
N LEU A 168 -7.98 3.15 -7.62
CA LEU A 168 -8.74 3.74 -6.52
C LEU A 168 -10.25 3.61 -6.74
N LYS A 169 -11.01 3.31 -5.70
CA LYS A 169 -12.47 3.46 -5.71
C LYS A 169 -12.86 4.94 -5.67
N ALA A 170 -14.09 5.22 -6.05
CA ALA A 170 -14.59 6.58 -6.18
C ALA A 170 -14.37 7.45 -4.92
N ALA A 171 -14.64 6.90 -3.72
CA ALA A 171 -14.47 7.64 -2.47
C ALA A 171 -13.00 7.98 -2.16
N ALA A 172 -12.08 7.04 -2.40
CA ALA A 172 -10.65 7.27 -2.21
C ALA A 172 -10.08 8.24 -3.25
N ALA A 173 -10.46 8.10 -4.53
CA ALA A 173 -10.07 9.02 -5.59
C ALA A 173 -10.57 10.45 -5.31
N ASP A 174 -11.81 10.58 -4.83
CA ASP A 174 -12.40 11.86 -4.43
C ASP A 174 -11.63 12.53 -3.30
N TRP A 175 -11.34 11.77 -2.25
CA TRP A 175 -10.57 12.29 -1.11
C TRP A 175 -9.15 12.68 -1.51
N VAL A 176 -8.47 11.88 -2.33
CA VAL A 176 -7.13 12.19 -2.85
C VAL A 176 -7.15 13.48 -3.65
N LEU A 177 -8.07 13.62 -4.61
CA LEU A 177 -8.16 14.83 -5.44
C LEU A 177 -8.47 16.05 -4.60
N ASN A 178 -9.42 15.95 -3.67
CA ASN A 178 -9.74 17.03 -2.73
C ASN A 178 -8.52 17.44 -1.90
N SER A 179 -7.74 16.48 -1.40
CA SER A 179 -6.52 16.72 -0.63
C SER A 179 -5.44 17.43 -1.45
N VAL A 180 -5.20 16.95 -2.69
CA VAL A 180 -4.18 17.53 -3.60
C VAL A 180 -4.53 18.97 -3.97
N ILE A 181 -5.76 19.23 -4.38
CA ILE A 181 -6.21 20.58 -4.77
C ILE A 181 -6.20 21.52 -3.58
N SER A 182 -6.68 21.10 -2.41
CA SER A 182 -6.68 21.91 -1.18
C SER A 182 -5.26 22.27 -0.74
N MET A 183 -4.33 21.32 -0.78
CA MET A 183 -2.92 21.60 -0.45
C MET A 183 -2.30 22.56 -1.47
N GLY A 184 -2.58 22.39 -2.77
CA GLY A 184 -2.11 23.31 -3.79
C GLY A 184 -2.63 24.74 -3.59
N MET A 185 -3.88 24.91 -3.18
CA MET A 185 -4.43 26.20 -2.81
C MET A 185 -3.71 26.83 -1.61
N SER A 186 -3.42 26.03 -0.57
CA SER A 186 -2.74 26.51 0.63
C SER A 186 -1.30 26.95 0.38
N LEU A 187 -0.66 26.42 -0.65
CA LEU A 187 0.72 26.74 -1.02
C LEU A 187 0.83 27.90 -2.04
N ASN A 188 -0.29 28.33 -2.63
CA ASN A 188 -0.28 29.38 -3.65
C ASN A 188 -0.44 30.76 -2.99
N PRO A 189 0.52 31.69 -3.18
CA PRO A 189 0.45 33.03 -2.61
C PRO A 189 -0.52 33.98 -3.34
N ASP A 190 -0.98 33.63 -4.55
CA ASP A 190 -1.93 34.45 -5.32
C ASP A 190 -3.39 34.15 -4.89
N ALA A 191 -3.91 34.99 -4.02
CA ALA A 191 -5.27 34.88 -3.49
C ALA A 191 -6.35 34.83 -4.60
N LYS A 192 -6.17 35.63 -5.66
CA LYS A 192 -7.12 35.66 -6.78
C LYS A 192 -7.11 34.36 -7.59
N ALA A 193 -5.93 33.78 -7.81
CA ALA A 193 -5.82 32.48 -8.46
C ALA A 193 -6.43 31.37 -7.60
N VAL A 194 -6.22 31.43 -6.28
CA VAL A 194 -6.81 30.49 -5.31
C VAL A 194 -8.33 30.58 -5.32
N ASP A 195 -8.92 31.79 -5.27
CA ASP A 195 -10.37 31.96 -5.28
C ASP A 195 -11.01 31.47 -6.57
N ASN A 196 -10.36 31.70 -7.70
CA ASN A 196 -10.81 31.19 -8.99
C ASN A 196 -10.76 29.66 -9.05
N LEU A 197 -9.68 29.06 -8.56
CA LEU A 197 -9.53 27.60 -8.51
C LEU A 197 -10.58 26.99 -7.57
N ARG A 198 -10.75 27.56 -6.38
CA ARG A 198 -11.76 27.13 -5.41
C ARG A 198 -13.15 27.14 -6.02
N THR A 199 -13.56 28.27 -6.58
CA THR A 199 -14.90 28.43 -7.18
C THR A 199 -15.13 27.38 -8.27
N ASN A 200 -14.17 27.20 -9.17
CA ASN A 200 -14.28 26.20 -10.23
C ASN A 200 -14.37 24.78 -9.68
N PHE A 201 -13.51 24.45 -8.69
CA PHE A 201 -13.45 23.12 -8.11
C PHE A 201 -14.73 22.76 -7.36
N GLU A 202 -15.27 23.68 -6.54
CA GLU A 202 -16.51 23.50 -5.78
C GLU A 202 -17.73 23.41 -6.68
N GLN A 203 -17.81 24.20 -7.77
CA GLN A 203 -18.88 24.11 -8.78
C GLN A 203 -18.97 22.73 -9.43
N GLN A 204 -17.87 21.99 -9.46
CA GLN A 204 -17.81 20.63 -9.98
C GLN A 204 -17.98 19.55 -8.90
N GLY A 205 -18.41 19.95 -7.70
CA GLY A 205 -18.62 19.05 -6.56
C GLY A 205 -17.35 18.67 -5.79
N GLY A 206 -16.25 19.38 -5.99
CA GLY A 206 -15.04 19.26 -5.18
C GLY A 206 -15.26 19.84 -3.78
N ARG A 207 -14.46 19.38 -2.82
CA ARG A 207 -14.45 19.91 -1.45
C ARG A 207 -13.06 20.39 -1.10
N VAL A 208 -12.95 21.62 -0.61
CA VAL A 208 -11.72 22.13 -0.03
C VAL A 208 -11.65 21.64 1.41
N LEU A 209 -10.56 20.96 1.76
CA LEU A 209 -10.34 20.26 3.04
C LEU A 209 -9.51 21.12 4.00
#